data_a439f7bae509970e06cd26a16f84db26
#
_entry.id   a439f7bae509970e06cd26a16f84db26
#
_cell.length_a   1.000
_cell.length_b   1.000
_cell.length_c   1.000
_cell.angle_alpha   90.00
_cell.angle_beta   90.00
_cell.angle_gamma   90.00
#
_symmetry.space_group_name_H-M   'P 1'
#
loop_
_entity.id
_entity.type
_entity.pdbx_description
1 polymer ?
#
loop_
_entity_poly.entity_id
_entity_poly.type
_entity_poly.pdbx_seq_one_letter_code
_entity_poly.pdbx_strand_id
1 'polypeptide(L)'
;NRVYMDASAFELCSINKNIFVVSLFPSAIGNDELVESILNHNGSIAYKKIVKLNNNGSFNLMRQMYYGEEWAGNVHNNYQGFRDKAGLCFTNDNPLRVYLVEFDNVNVAVDVKSKIRDIYKISNHSVHINDTHEETVRLARVLLNQNSIHYMNNAKLQYFQKFENLLQYFKTWISNNNL
;
A
#
# COMPACT_ATOMS: atom_id res chain seq x y z
N ASN A 1 -6.30 -22.38 8.29
CA ASN A 1 -4.93 -21.95 8.43
C ASN A 1 -4.71 -20.63 7.68
N ARG A 2 -4.20 -19.59 8.38
CA ARG A 2 -4.09 -18.21 7.87
C ARG A 2 -3.23 -18.11 6.60
N VAL A 3 -2.18 -18.91 6.50
CA VAL A 3 -1.29 -18.93 5.31
C VAL A 3 -2.04 -19.33 4.04
N TYR A 4 -2.91 -20.34 4.13
CA TYR A 4 -3.74 -20.76 3.00
C TYR A 4 -4.77 -19.69 2.62
N MET A 5 -5.38 -19.03 3.61
CA MET A 5 -6.33 -17.95 3.36
C MET A 5 -5.67 -16.75 2.70
N ASP A 6 -4.47 -16.35 3.15
CA ASP A 6 -3.68 -15.29 2.52
C ASP A 6 -3.32 -15.66 1.07
N ALA A 7 -2.92 -16.91 0.79
CA ALA A 7 -2.59 -17.37 -0.56
C ALA A 7 -3.82 -17.37 -1.48
N SER A 8 -4.95 -17.91 -1.02
CA SER A 8 -6.20 -17.89 -1.80
C SER A 8 -6.72 -16.47 -2.05
N ALA A 9 -6.58 -15.59 -1.06
CA ALA A 9 -6.93 -14.17 -1.20
C ALA A 9 -6.03 -13.46 -2.22
N PHE A 10 -4.72 -13.79 -2.26
CA PHE A 10 -3.81 -13.28 -3.27
C PHE A 10 -4.15 -13.81 -4.67
N GLU A 11 -4.48 -15.08 -4.78
CA GLU A 11 -4.91 -15.67 -6.05
C GLU A 11 -6.18 -14.97 -6.58
N LEU A 12 -7.17 -14.73 -5.72
CA LEU A 12 -8.36 -13.97 -6.06
C LEU A 12 -8.00 -12.57 -6.61
N CYS A 13 -7.09 -11.84 -5.94
CA CYS A 13 -6.61 -10.55 -6.43
C CYS A 13 -5.94 -10.64 -7.80
N SER A 14 -5.29 -11.75 -8.11
CA SER A 14 -4.56 -11.92 -9.36
C SER A 14 -5.48 -12.17 -10.56
N ILE A 15 -6.61 -12.84 -10.34
CA ILE A 15 -7.53 -13.25 -11.42
C ILE A 15 -8.76 -12.36 -11.57
N ASN A 16 -9.25 -11.76 -10.47
CA ASN A 16 -10.45 -10.92 -10.49
C ASN A 16 -10.09 -9.43 -10.51
N LYS A 17 -10.35 -8.77 -11.64
CA LYS A 17 -10.04 -7.34 -11.85
C LYS A 17 -10.95 -6.40 -11.07
N ASN A 18 -12.06 -6.90 -10.52
CA ASN A 18 -13.00 -6.13 -9.72
C ASN A 18 -12.66 -6.17 -8.22
N ILE A 19 -11.58 -6.85 -7.82
CA ILE A 19 -11.07 -6.81 -6.45
C ILE A 19 -10.20 -5.57 -6.26
N PHE A 20 -10.50 -4.83 -5.21
CA PHE A 20 -9.75 -3.66 -4.75
C PHE A 20 -9.19 -3.90 -3.35
N VAL A 21 -8.00 -3.38 -3.10
CA VAL A 21 -7.39 -3.39 -1.77
C VAL A 21 -7.75 -2.10 -1.06
N VAL A 22 -8.55 -2.22 -0.02
CA VAL A 22 -8.89 -1.11 0.89
C VAL A 22 -7.94 -1.17 2.08
N SER A 23 -7.14 -0.13 2.23
CA SER A 23 -6.18 0.03 3.33
C SER A 23 -6.66 1.14 4.25
N LEU A 24 -7.29 0.77 5.38
CA LEU A 24 -7.72 1.71 6.41
C LEU A 24 -6.57 1.93 7.39
N PHE A 25 -6.01 3.14 7.37
CA PHE A 25 -4.79 3.48 8.10
C PHE A 25 -5.00 3.56 9.63
N PRO A 26 -3.96 3.40 10.44
CA PRO A 26 -4.01 3.56 11.90
C PRO A 26 -4.57 4.90 12.36
N SER A 27 -4.35 5.98 11.61
CA SER A 27 -4.91 7.32 11.87
C SER A 27 -6.44 7.37 11.85
N ALA A 28 -7.10 6.45 11.15
CA ALA A 28 -8.55 6.30 11.11
C ALA A 28 -9.01 5.54 12.36
N ILE A 29 -9.29 6.26 13.45
CA ILE A 29 -9.67 5.69 14.75
C ILE A 29 -11.17 5.55 14.87
N GLY A 30 -11.62 4.35 15.27
CA GLY A 30 -13.04 4.04 15.46
C GLY A 30 -13.79 3.86 14.13
N ASN A 31 -15.12 3.76 14.22
CA ASN A 31 -16.03 3.63 13.06
C ASN A 31 -15.80 2.40 12.16
N ASP A 32 -15.09 1.39 12.60
CA ASP A 32 -14.78 0.20 11.78
C ASP A 32 -16.07 -0.50 11.30
N GLU A 33 -17.09 -0.61 12.15
CA GLU A 33 -18.39 -1.19 11.78
C GLU A 33 -19.10 -0.37 10.70
N LEU A 34 -19.03 0.97 10.79
CA LEU A 34 -19.61 1.86 9.77
C LEU A 34 -18.86 1.73 8.45
N VAL A 35 -17.52 1.66 8.48
CA VAL A 35 -16.71 1.44 7.28
C VAL A 35 -17.08 0.09 6.64
N GLU A 36 -17.15 -0.99 7.42
CA GLU A 36 -17.54 -2.31 6.92
C GLU A 36 -18.96 -2.33 6.35
N SER A 37 -19.89 -1.59 6.97
CA SER A 37 -21.24 -1.42 6.44
C SER A 37 -21.23 -0.72 5.08
N ILE A 38 -20.44 0.34 4.92
CA ILE A 38 -20.29 1.04 3.63
C ILE A 38 -19.66 0.12 2.58
N LEU A 39 -18.62 -0.63 2.94
CA LEU A 39 -17.97 -1.57 2.01
C LEU A 39 -18.94 -2.64 1.53
N ASN A 40 -19.73 -3.23 2.44
CA ASN A 40 -20.70 -4.28 2.11
C ASN A 40 -21.96 -3.74 1.39
N HIS A 41 -22.32 -2.47 1.60
CA HIS A 41 -23.46 -1.86 0.89
C HIS A 41 -23.12 -1.58 -0.58
N ASN A 42 -21.87 -1.24 -0.89
CA ASN A 42 -21.43 -0.85 -2.23
C ASN A 42 -20.65 -1.96 -2.96
N GLY A 43 -20.39 -3.09 -2.29
CA GLY A 43 -19.64 -4.21 -2.82
C GLY A 43 -19.72 -5.43 -1.91
N SER A 44 -18.73 -6.30 -1.98
CA SER A 44 -18.63 -7.50 -1.15
C SER A 44 -17.24 -7.63 -0.56
N ILE A 45 -17.12 -7.71 0.77
CA ILE A 45 -15.85 -7.97 1.44
C ILE A 45 -15.48 -9.45 1.28
N ALA A 46 -14.53 -9.73 0.41
CA ALA A 46 -14.02 -11.08 0.16
C ALA A 46 -13.02 -11.56 1.22
N TYR A 47 -12.22 -10.65 1.78
CA TYR A 47 -11.20 -10.98 2.78
C TYR A 47 -10.88 -9.79 3.69
N LYS A 48 -10.52 -10.09 4.95
CA LYS A 48 -10.07 -9.09 5.95
C LYS A 48 -8.77 -9.53 6.57
N LYS A 49 -7.83 -8.59 6.72
CA LYS A 49 -6.56 -8.84 7.39
C LYS A 49 -6.13 -7.64 8.24
N ILE A 50 -5.57 -7.96 9.40
CA ILE A 50 -4.93 -6.98 10.29
C ILE A 50 -3.42 -7.10 10.11
N VAL A 51 -2.76 -6.00 9.80
CA VAL A 51 -1.33 -5.94 9.54
C VAL A 51 -0.67 -4.96 10.52
N LYS A 52 0.32 -5.43 11.27
CA LYS A 52 1.12 -4.58 12.16
C LYS A 52 2.41 -4.17 11.45
N LEU A 53 2.60 -2.88 11.32
CA LEU A 53 3.79 -2.26 10.73
C LEU A 53 4.45 -1.34 11.76
N ASN A 54 5.77 -1.41 11.83
CA ASN A 54 6.58 -0.42 12.54
C ASN A 54 6.91 0.77 11.59
N ASN A 55 7.72 1.72 12.04
CA ASN A 55 8.09 2.89 11.23
C ASN A 55 8.79 2.54 9.90
N ASN A 56 9.61 1.48 9.86
CA ASN A 56 10.19 1.01 8.60
C ASN A 56 9.12 0.40 7.71
N GLY A 57 8.22 -0.40 8.30
CA GLY A 57 7.14 -1.06 7.59
C GLY A 57 6.15 -0.08 6.97
N SER A 58 5.75 0.96 7.70
CA SER A 58 4.86 2.01 7.20
C SER A 58 5.50 2.79 6.06
N PHE A 59 6.76 3.19 6.19
CA PHE A 59 7.51 3.83 5.11
C PHE A 59 7.64 2.94 3.88
N ASN A 60 8.00 1.66 4.05
CA ASN A 60 8.13 0.73 2.94
C ASN A 60 6.78 0.44 2.27
N LEU A 61 5.67 0.40 3.03
CA LEU A 61 4.33 0.30 2.46
C LEU A 61 3.99 1.53 1.60
N MET A 62 4.30 2.75 2.04
CA MET A 62 4.09 3.96 1.23
C MET A 62 4.82 3.87 -0.11
N ARG A 63 6.05 3.34 -0.13
CA ARG A 63 6.81 3.12 -1.37
C ARG A 63 6.14 2.13 -2.32
N GLN A 64 5.43 1.11 -1.79
CA GLN A 64 4.69 0.17 -2.62
C GLN A 64 3.36 0.76 -3.10
N MET A 65 2.65 1.45 -2.21
CA MET A 65 1.31 2.00 -2.45
C MET A 65 1.35 3.16 -3.45
N TYR A 66 2.33 4.03 -3.33
CA TYR A 66 2.49 5.23 -4.15
C TYR A 66 3.71 5.15 -5.08
N TYR A 67 3.97 3.97 -5.61
CA TYR A 67 5.08 3.75 -6.54
C TYR A 67 4.90 4.59 -7.81
N GLY A 68 5.95 5.36 -8.16
CA GLY A 68 5.96 6.22 -9.36
C GLY A 68 5.40 7.63 -9.14
N GLU A 69 4.90 7.95 -7.95
CA GLU A 69 4.38 9.29 -7.65
C GLU A 69 5.53 10.32 -7.50
N GLU A 70 5.46 11.43 -8.21
CA GLU A 70 6.50 12.48 -8.20
C GLU A 70 6.67 13.15 -6.83
N TRP A 71 5.58 13.32 -6.08
CA TRP A 71 5.62 13.92 -4.75
C TRP A 71 6.39 13.09 -3.70
N ALA A 72 6.63 11.82 -3.98
CA ALA A 72 7.37 10.92 -3.10
C ALA A 72 8.79 11.40 -2.78
N GLY A 73 9.38 12.16 -3.70
CA GLY A 73 10.79 12.50 -3.66
C GLY A 73 11.67 11.38 -4.21
N ASN A 74 12.96 11.45 -3.90
CA ASN A 74 13.95 10.51 -4.40
C ASN A 74 15.03 10.22 -3.34
N VAL A 75 16.06 9.49 -3.71
CA VAL A 75 17.16 9.10 -2.80
C VAL A 75 17.89 10.32 -2.21
N HIS A 76 17.99 11.43 -2.93
CA HIS A 76 18.74 12.62 -2.47
C HIS A 76 18.02 13.36 -1.33
N ASN A 77 16.68 13.28 -1.29
CA ASN A 77 15.89 13.83 -0.18
C ASN A 77 15.33 12.73 0.75
N ASN A 78 15.93 11.54 0.72
CA ASN A 78 15.49 10.39 1.51
C ASN A 78 14.02 10.00 1.34
N TYR A 79 13.42 10.26 0.16
CA TYR A 79 12.02 10.03 -0.12
C TYR A 79 11.11 10.70 0.92
N GLN A 80 11.34 12.00 1.15
CA GLN A 80 10.68 12.76 2.23
C GLN A 80 9.16 12.70 2.12
N GLY A 81 8.58 12.75 0.93
CA GLY A 81 7.14 12.65 0.72
C GLY A 81 6.54 11.34 1.26
N PHE A 82 7.21 10.19 1.06
CA PHE A 82 6.76 8.93 1.67
C PHE A 82 6.88 8.92 3.18
N ARG A 83 7.90 9.57 3.75
CA ARG A 83 8.06 9.68 5.22
C ARG A 83 6.96 10.53 5.83
N ASP A 84 6.69 11.67 5.23
CA ASP A 84 5.62 12.58 5.66
C ASP A 84 4.26 11.87 5.58
N LYS A 85 3.99 11.20 4.47
CA LYS A 85 2.75 10.44 4.31
C LYS A 85 2.62 9.30 5.32
N ALA A 86 3.71 8.55 5.56
CA ALA A 86 3.71 7.51 6.60
C ALA A 86 3.43 8.09 7.98
N GLY A 87 4.06 9.22 8.36
CA GLY A 87 3.81 9.90 9.63
C GLY A 87 2.37 10.35 9.81
N LEU A 88 1.69 10.78 8.74
CA LEU A 88 0.29 11.22 8.78
C LEU A 88 -0.71 10.06 8.80
N CYS A 89 -0.37 8.92 8.20
CA CYS A 89 -1.22 7.74 8.13
C CYS A 89 -1.03 6.78 9.34
N PHE A 90 0.16 6.77 9.96
CA PHE A 90 0.53 5.88 11.07
C PHE A 90 0.85 6.69 12.33
N THR A 91 -0.14 7.42 12.82
CA THR A 91 -0.01 8.36 13.97
C THR A 91 -0.01 7.67 15.33
N ASN A 92 -0.29 6.37 15.39
CA ASN A 92 -0.44 5.59 16.61
C ASN A 92 -0.11 4.11 16.36
N ASP A 93 -0.13 3.29 17.41
CA ASP A 93 0.21 1.86 17.39
C ASP A 93 -0.94 0.95 16.91
N ASN A 94 -2.06 1.51 16.46
CA ASN A 94 -3.13 0.71 15.90
C ASN A 94 -2.65 -0.01 14.62
N PRO A 95 -3.17 -1.18 14.34
CA PRO A 95 -2.80 -1.89 13.12
C PRO A 95 -3.46 -1.27 11.87
N LEU A 96 -2.83 -1.49 10.73
CA LEU A 96 -3.46 -1.30 9.43
C LEU A 96 -4.55 -2.36 9.23
N ARG A 97 -5.76 -1.94 8.85
CA ARG A 97 -6.87 -2.82 8.49
C ARG A 97 -6.96 -2.90 6.97
N VAL A 98 -6.81 -4.12 6.46
CA VAL A 98 -6.81 -4.40 5.02
C VAL A 98 -8.08 -5.18 4.69
N TYR A 99 -8.80 -4.72 3.68
CA TYR A 99 -9.96 -5.42 3.12
C TYR A 99 -9.72 -5.66 1.64
N LEU A 100 -10.06 -6.84 1.17
CA LEU A 100 -10.26 -7.10 -0.25
C LEU A 100 -11.76 -6.98 -0.51
N VAL A 101 -12.12 -6.06 -1.37
CA VAL A 101 -13.52 -5.78 -1.66
C VAL A 101 -13.75 -5.89 -3.16
N GLU A 102 -14.75 -6.65 -3.54
CA GLU A 102 -15.23 -6.68 -4.90
C GLU A 102 -16.22 -5.54 -5.12
N PHE A 103 -15.88 -4.62 -6.02
CA PHE A 103 -16.75 -3.55 -6.48
C PHE A 103 -17.09 -3.76 -7.96
N ASP A 104 -18.22 -3.25 -8.39
CA ASP A 104 -18.66 -3.36 -9.79
C ASP A 104 -17.66 -2.71 -10.76
N ASN A 105 -17.03 -1.61 -10.33
CA ASN A 105 -16.03 -0.88 -11.12
C ASN A 105 -15.26 0.14 -10.27
N VAL A 106 -14.26 0.78 -10.87
CA VAL A 106 -13.40 1.78 -10.20
C VAL A 106 -14.18 3.02 -9.72
N ASN A 107 -15.24 3.43 -10.38
CA ASN A 107 -16.02 4.60 -9.96
C ASN A 107 -16.71 4.37 -8.62
N VAL A 108 -17.20 3.16 -8.38
CA VAL A 108 -17.74 2.75 -7.07
C VAL A 108 -16.64 2.79 -6.01
N ALA A 109 -15.47 2.29 -6.31
CA ALA A 109 -14.32 2.33 -5.40
C ALA A 109 -13.93 3.77 -5.01
N VAL A 110 -13.92 4.69 -5.98
CA VAL A 110 -13.64 6.13 -5.77
C VAL A 110 -14.72 6.79 -4.90
N ASP A 111 -16.00 6.51 -5.14
CA ASP A 111 -17.10 7.02 -4.34
C ASP A 111 -17.02 6.51 -2.89
N VAL A 112 -16.79 5.23 -2.70
CA VAL A 112 -16.58 4.60 -1.38
C VAL A 112 -15.37 5.20 -0.67
N LYS A 113 -14.26 5.42 -1.38
CA LYS A 113 -13.06 6.11 -0.84
C LYS A 113 -13.42 7.48 -0.29
N SER A 114 -14.23 8.25 -1.01
CA SER A 114 -14.70 9.58 -0.58
C SER A 114 -15.59 9.48 0.67
N LYS A 115 -16.58 8.60 0.66
CA LYS A 115 -17.50 8.38 1.80
C LYS A 115 -16.73 8.03 3.08
N ILE A 116 -15.72 7.15 3.00
CA ILE A 116 -14.90 6.77 4.16
C ILE A 116 -14.06 7.96 4.64
N ARG A 117 -13.48 8.76 3.73
CA ARG A 117 -12.73 9.98 4.10
C ARG A 117 -13.59 10.99 4.84
N ASP A 118 -14.85 11.13 4.45
CA ASP A 118 -15.81 12.05 5.07
C ASP A 118 -16.16 11.66 6.51
N ILE A 119 -16.13 10.36 6.85
CA ILE A 119 -16.31 9.89 8.23
C ILE A 119 -15.21 10.40 9.14
N TYR A 120 -13.96 10.27 8.71
CA TYR A 120 -12.81 10.55 9.56
C TYR A 120 -12.36 12.01 9.53
N LYS A 121 -12.67 12.75 8.48
CA LYS A 121 -12.34 14.19 8.29
C LYS A 121 -10.84 14.49 8.41
N ILE A 122 -10.00 13.52 8.10
CA ILE A 122 -8.53 13.65 8.07
C ILE A 122 -7.98 13.50 6.64
N SER A 123 -8.81 13.85 5.64
CA SER A 123 -8.44 13.82 4.24
C SER A 123 -7.99 12.42 3.76
N ASN A 124 -6.96 12.37 2.93
CA ASN A 124 -6.42 11.15 2.34
C ASN A 124 -5.48 10.36 3.29
N HIS A 125 -5.49 10.68 4.61
CA HIS A 125 -4.72 9.99 5.63
C HIS A 125 -5.52 8.89 6.35
N SER A 126 -6.83 8.77 6.09
CA SER A 126 -7.70 7.75 6.68
C SER A 126 -7.68 6.44 5.91
N VAL A 127 -7.81 6.49 4.60
CA VAL A 127 -7.98 5.32 3.74
C VAL A 127 -7.30 5.49 2.39
N HIS A 128 -6.74 4.40 1.89
CA HIS A 128 -6.36 4.22 0.49
C HIS A 128 -7.18 3.07 -0.12
N ILE A 129 -7.73 3.30 -1.29
CA ILE A 129 -8.30 2.27 -2.17
C ILE A 129 -7.59 2.45 -3.50
N ASN A 130 -7.01 1.41 -4.03
CA ASN A 130 -6.30 1.45 -5.30
C ASN A 130 -7.23 1.73 -6.48
N ASP A 131 -6.66 2.21 -7.58
CA ASP A 131 -7.43 2.63 -8.77
C ASP A 131 -7.20 1.69 -9.97
N THR A 132 -6.19 0.80 -9.91
CA THR A 132 -5.85 -0.14 -11.00
C THR A 132 -5.69 -1.57 -10.49
N HIS A 133 -5.93 -2.54 -11.39
CA HIS A 133 -5.71 -3.95 -11.07
C HIS A 133 -4.22 -4.26 -10.81
N GLU A 134 -3.30 -3.60 -11.51
CA GLU A 134 -1.86 -3.75 -11.26
C GLU A 134 -1.51 -3.35 -9.82
N GLU A 135 -2.07 -2.28 -9.33
CA GLU A 135 -1.91 -1.85 -7.94
C GLU A 135 -2.55 -2.84 -6.97
N THR A 136 -3.73 -3.41 -7.28
CA THR A 136 -4.34 -4.50 -6.49
C THR A 136 -3.34 -5.64 -6.30
N VAL A 137 -2.77 -6.16 -7.39
CA VAL A 137 -1.82 -7.28 -7.35
C VAL A 137 -0.56 -6.91 -6.57
N ARG A 138 -0.03 -5.71 -6.80
CA ARG A 138 1.16 -5.19 -6.09
C ARG A 138 0.94 -5.10 -4.58
N LEU A 139 -0.16 -4.50 -4.14
CA LEU A 139 -0.51 -4.35 -2.73
C LEU A 139 -0.84 -5.71 -2.08
N ALA A 140 -1.61 -6.55 -2.76
CA ALA A 140 -1.92 -7.89 -2.28
C ALA A 140 -0.65 -8.72 -2.04
N ARG A 141 0.32 -8.66 -2.96
CA ARG A 141 1.61 -9.37 -2.84
C ARG A 141 2.37 -9.02 -1.56
N VAL A 142 2.35 -7.77 -1.14
CA VAL A 142 3.07 -7.33 0.07
C VAL A 142 2.26 -7.44 1.34
N LEU A 143 0.93 -7.23 1.28
CA LEU A 143 0.07 -7.22 2.46
C LEU A 143 -0.45 -8.62 2.85
N LEU A 144 -0.61 -9.53 1.87
CA LEU A 144 -1.09 -10.89 2.11
C LEU A 144 0.04 -11.91 2.31
N ASN A 145 1.30 -11.48 2.33
CA ASN A 145 2.44 -12.36 2.52
C ASN A 145 3.19 -11.99 3.82
N GLN A 146 3.27 -12.93 4.75
CA GLN A 146 3.91 -12.70 6.05
C GLN A 146 5.41 -12.40 5.92
N ASN A 147 6.10 -13.03 4.96
CA ASN A 147 7.52 -12.75 4.72
C ASN A 147 7.72 -11.34 4.16
N SER A 148 6.81 -10.87 3.29
CA SER A 148 6.84 -9.50 2.77
C SER A 148 6.60 -8.48 3.89
N ILE A 149 5.67 -8.74 4.80
CA ILE A 149 5.42 -7.89 5.98
C ILE A 149 6.65 -7.86 6.88
N HIS A 150 7.26 -9.03 7.15
CA HIS A 150 8.51 -9.10 7.91
C HIS A 150 9.63 -8.32 7.23
N TYR A 151 9.80 -8.49 5.92
CA TYR A 151 10.78 -7.74 5.14
C TYR A 151 10.54 -6.23 5.22
N MET A 152 9.31 -5.75 4.98
CA MET A 152 8.99 -4.32 5.10
C MET A 152 9.33 -3.75 6.46
N ASN A 153 9.06 -4.48 7.55
CA ASN A 153 9.37 -4.03 8.91
C ASN A 153 10.87 -3.95 9.21
N ASN A 154 11.70 -4.70 8.51
CA ASN A 154 13.14 -4.79 8.77
C ASN A 154 14.00 -4.12 7.70
N ALA A 155 13.52 -3.99 6.48
CA ALA A 155 14.29 -3.38 5.40
C ALA A 155 14.46 -1.88 5.63
N LYS A 156 15.72 -1.44 5.65
CA LYS A 156 16.09 -0.02 5.73
C LYS A 156 16.63 0.44 4.40
N LEU A 157 16.29 1.67 4.01
CA LEU A 157 16.95 2.33 2.90
C LEU A 157 18.43 2.49 3.26
N GLN A 158 19.28 1.91 2.43
CA GLN A 158 20.71 2.12 2.52
C GLN A 158 21.16 2.83 1.25
N TYR A 159 21.76 3.99 1.41
CA TYR A 159 22.43 4.70 0.33
C TYR A 159 23.92 4.39 0.38
N PHE A 160 24.43 3.74 -0.66
CA PHE A 160 25.84 3.50 -0.82
C PHE A 160 26.37 4.31 -2.00
N GLN A 161 27.13 5.36 -1.74
CA GLN A 161 27.81 6.15 -2.78
C GLN A 161 28.60 5.26 -3.74
N LYS A 162 29.22 4.22 -3.22
CA LYS A 162 29.94 3.23 -4.02
C LYS A 162 29.05 2.51 -5.04
N PHE A 163 27.80 2.19 -4.66
CA PHE A 163 26.85 1.57 -5.57
C PHE A 163 26.39 2.52 -6.68
N GLU A 164 26.10 3.77 -6.33
CA GLU A 164 25.76 4.81 -7.30
C GLU A 164 26.90 5.05 -8.31
N ASN A 165 28.13 5.13 -7.83
CA ASN A 165 29.31 5.27 -8.69
C ASN A 165 29.45 4.08 -9.65
N LEU A 166 29.22 2.85 -9.15
CA LEU A 166 29.26 1.64 -9.97
C LEU A 166 28.16 1.63 -11.01
N LEU A 167 26.93 1.99 -10.62
CA LEU A 167 25.79 2.09 -11.54
C LEU A 167 26.04 3.12 -12.64
N GLN A 168 26.62 4.29 -12.28
CA GLN A 168 26.98 5.33 -13.26
C GLN A 168 28.07 4.84 -14.21
N TYR A 169 29.06 4.11 -13.70
CA TYR A 169 30.09 3.49 -14.50
C TYR A 169 29.50 2.52 -15.53
N PHE A 170 28.60 1.64 -15.13
CA PHE A 170 27.94 0.71 -16.05
C PHE A 170 27.08 1.42 -17.11
N LYS A 171 26.33 2.46 -16.73
CA LYS A 171 25.54 3.25 -17.68
C LYS A 171 26.44 3.88 -18.75
N THR A 172 27.57 4.47 -18.33
CA THR A 172 28.54 5.07 -19.24
C THR A 172 29.19 4.02 -20.15
N TRP A 173 29.53 2.86 -19.59
CA TRP A 173 30.12 1.76 -20.34
C TRP A 173 29.14 1.21 -21.41
N ILE A 174 27.87 0.98 -21.07
CA ILE A 174 26.81 0.55 -22.00
C ILE A 174 26.67 1.56 -23.14
N SER A 175 26.57 2.84 -22.80
CA SER A 175 26.43 3.93 -23.79
C SER A 175 27.62 3.99 -24.77
N ASN A 176 28.86 3.84 -24.25
CA ASN A 176 30.07 3.88 -25.08
C ASN A 176 30.28 2.65 -25.97
N ASN A 177 29.60 1.55 -25.67
CA ASN A 177 29.74 0.29 -26.43
C ASN A 177 28.50 0.00 -27.32
N ASN A 178 27.56 0.96 -27.45
CA ASN A 178 26.35 0.83 -28.26
C ASN A 178 25.49 -0.42 -27.95
N LEU A 179 25.39 -0.77 -26.67
CA LEU A 179 24.60 -1.91 -26.17
C LEU A 179 23.24 -1.45 -25.64
#